data_395cd595224df78c55634c46024a95c8
#
_entry.id   395cd595224df78c55634c46024a95c8
#
_cell.length_a   1.000
_cell.length_b   1.000
_cell.length_c   1.000
_cell.angle_alpha   90.00
_cell.angle_beta   90.00
_cell.angle_gamma   90.00
#
_symmetry.space_group_name_H-M   'P 1'
#
loop_
_entity.id
_entity.type
_entity.pdbx_description
1 polymer ?
#
loop_
_entity_poly.entity_id
_entity_poly.type
_entity_poly.pdbx_seq_one_letter_code
_entity_poly.pdbx_strand_id
1 'polypeptide(L)'
;GELEENVILSDFYLERDFSDAELRLLIDSLLFSKHIPYSQCKELIEKLEGLSNKYFEAKVKHIKMLPKNKPENKQLFYTIDILDEAISKEKQVKFHYGLYGADKKLHPQKSSDGKIREYIINPYQIVATNGRYYLVCNYDKYDNLSNYRVDRIMDIELLDTPVKPKSKVHGIEHGLDLSKHMSEHIYMFDGKSVVTQFVAEKFIISDILDYFGDDVKFTNETKDKITVTAKVNEKDMRLWAFQYALQVKVLSPQSLVDEIKGDLARAVDKYSEE
;
A
#
# COMPACT_ATOMS: atom_id res chain seq x y z
N GLY A 1 -66.64 32.83 -8.75
CA GLY A 1 -65.66 32.50 -7.73
C GLY A 1 -64.71 31.46 -8.29
N GLU A 2 -63.49 31.86 -8.62
CA GLU A 2 -62.40 30.94 -8.99
C GLU A 2 -61.98 30.22 -7.70
N LEU A 3 -62.03 28.89 -7.70
CA LEU A 3 -61.40 28.06 -6.67
C LEU A 3 -59.91 28.08 -6.90
N GLU A 4 -59.14 28.78 -6.05
CA GLU A 4 -57.72 28.59 -5.96
C GLU A 4 -57.44 27.14 -5.52
N GLU A 5 -56.88 26.33 -6.42
CA GLU A 5 -56.33 25.02 -6.04
C GLU A 5 -55.09 25.28 -5.16
N ASN A 6 -55.26 25.01 -3.87
CA ASN A 6 -54.11 24.95 -2.96
C ASN A 6 -53.25 23.74 -3.31
N VAL A 7 -52.25 23.90 -4.12
CA VAL A 7 -51.22 22.89 -4.38
C VAL A 7 -50.35 22.75 -3.13
N ILE A 8 -50.56 21.70 -2.38
CA ILE A 8 -49.70 21.32 -1.27
C ILE A 8 -48.48 20.64 -1.90
N LEU A 9 -47.34 21.33 -1.91
CA LEU A 9 -46.09 20.71 -2.25
C LEU A 9 -45.64 19.80 -1.09
N SER A 10 -45.63 18.50 -1.33
CA SER A 10 -45.12 17.48 -0.42
C SER A 10 -43.87 16.84 -1.01
N ASP A 11 -43.11 16.13 -0.18
CA ASP A 11 -41.93 15.36 -0.59
C ASP A 11 -40.74 16.19 -1.07
N PHE A 12 -40.44 17.27 -0.35
CA PHE A 12 -39.17 17.96 -0.53
C PHE A 12 -38.00 17.04 -0.14
N TYR A 13 -37.11 16.74 -1.08
CA TYR A 13 -35.85 16.07 -0.81
C TYR A 13 -34.69 16.95 -1.29
N LEU A 14 -33.62 16.91 -0.53
CA LEU A 14 -32.37 17.53 -0.94
C LEU A 14 -31.64 16.54 -1.85
N GLU A 15 -31.42 16.91 -3.10
CA GLU A 15 -30.53 16.18 -3.99
C GLU A 15 -29.12 16.28 -3.42
N ARG A 16 -28.47 15.14 -3.22
CA ARG A 16 -27.13 15.06 -2.62
C ARG A 16 -26.19 14.38 -3.59
N ASP A 17 -24.94 14.83 -3.59
CA ASP A 17 -23.87 14.23 -4.40
C ASP A 17 -23.58 12.78 -3.98
N PHE A 18 -23.78 12.46 -2.68
CA PHE A 18 -23.54 11.14 -2.13
C PHE A 18 -24.77 10.62 -1.37
N SER A 19 -25.11 9.35 -1.57
CA SER A 19 -26.01 8.60 -0.72
C SER A 19 -25.38 8.28 0.65
N ASP A 20 -26.19 7.96 1.63
CA ASP A 20 -25.70 7.52 2.96
C ASP A 20 -24.79 6.28 2.88
N ALA A 21 -25.05 5.36 1.94
CA ALA A 21 -24.24 4.16 1.75
C ALA A 21 -22.85 4.49 1.18
N GLU A 22 -22.77 5.42 0.21
CA GLU A 22 -21.50 5.87 -0.37
C GLU A 22 -20.67 6.64 0.65
N LEU A 23 -21.27 7.56 1.42
CA LEU A 23 -20.57 8.26 2.50
C LEU A 23 -20.07 7.28 3.55
N ARG A 24 -20.85 6.25 3.88
CA ARG A 24 -20.43 5.20 4.79
C ARG A 24 -19.21 4.46 4.28
N LEU A 25 -19.21 4.05 3.01
CA LEU A 25 -18.07 3.38 2.39
C LEU A 25 -16.79 4.23 2.43
N LEU A 26 -16.91 5.54 2.15
CA LEU A 26 -15.80 6.49 2.22
C LEU A 26 -15.24 6.60 3.65
N ILE A 27 -16.12 6.72 4.66
CA ILE A 27 -15.72 6.78 6.07
C ILE A 27 -15.05 5.47 6.51
N ASP A 28 -15.61 4.31 6.15
CA ASP A 28 -15.03 3.02 6.47
C ASP A 28 -13.63 2.88 5.82
N SER A 29 -13.45 3.34 4.58
CA SER A 29 -12.15 3.37 3.90
C SER A 29 -11.11 4.22 4.65
N LEU A 30 -11.50 5.37 5.22
CA LEU A 30 -10.62 6.18 6.08
C LEU A 30 -10.27 5.45 7.39
N LEU A 31 -11.22 4.73 7.99
CA LEU A 31 -11.01 3.96 9.21
C LEU A 31 -10.01 2.80 8.96
N PHE A 32 -10.09 2.13 7.83
CA PHE A 32 -9.16 1.06 7.43
C PHE A 32 -7.79 1.56 7.01
N SER A 33 -7.66 2.85 6.68
CA SER A 33 -6.37 3.45 6.32
C SER A 33 -5.34 3.28 7.46
N LYS A 34 -4.16 2.76 7.13
CA LYS A 34 -3.06 2.55 8.08
C LYS A 34 -2.04 3.69 8.10
N HIS A 35 -2.18 4.67 7.22
CA HIS A 35 -1.19 5.74 7.00
C HIS A 35 -1.68 7.13 7.40
N ILE A 36 -2.99 7.38 7.43
CA ILE A 36 -3.53 8.69 7.80
C ILE A 36 -3.45 8.87 9.33
N PRO A 37 -2.83 9.94 9.85
CA PRO A 37 -2.80 10.23 11.27
C PRO A 37 -4.20 10.32 11.88
N TYR A 38 -4.33 9.95 13.16
CA TYR A 38 -5.63 9.91 13.85
C TYR A 38 -6.39 11.24 13.77
N SER A 39 -5.70 12.35 14.04
CA SER A 39 -6.31 13.69 14.01
C SER A 39 -6.85 14.06 12.63
N GLN A 40 -6.06 13.81 11.60
CA GLN A 40 -6.46 14.06 10.21
C GLN A 40 -7.59 13.14 9.74
N CYS A 41 -7.55 11.85 10.15
CA CYS A 41 -8.61 10.91 9.85
C CYS A 41 -9.95 11.36 10.49
N LYS A 42 -9.91 11.80 11.75
CA LYS A 42 -11.10 12.31 12.45
C LYS A 42 -11.67 13.55 11.76
N GLU A 43 -10.82 14.50 11.40
CA GLU A 43 -11.22 15.72 10.68
C GLU A 43 -11.88 15.41 9.32
N LEU A 44 -11.31 14.46 8.55
CA LEU A 44 -11.90 14.03 7.28
C LEU A 44 -13.26 13.35 7.47
N ILE A 45 -13.41 12.52 8.51
CA ILE A 45 -14.69 11.88 8.83
C ILE A 45 -15.75 12.94 9.17
N GLU A 46 -15.41 13.92 10.02
CA GLU A 46 -16.31 15.03 10.36
C GLU A 46 -16.75 15.83 9.11
N LYS A 47 -15.83 16.07 8.17
CA LYS A 47 -16.15 16.70 6.87
C LYS A 47 -17.10 15.85 6.03
N LEU A 48 -16.88 14.54 5.94
CA LEU A 48 -17.76 13.62 5.20
C LEU A 48 -19.15 13.51 5.84
N GLU A 49 -19.23 13.43 7.18
CA GLU A 49 -20.49 13.43 7.91
C GLU A 49 -21.30 14.70 7.64
N GLY A 50 -20.63 15.84 7.49
CA GLY A 50 -21.25 17.12 7.14
C GLY A 50 -21.90 17.17 5.75
N LEU A 51 -21.56 16.24 4.85
CA LEU A 51 -22.20 16.10 3.53
C LEU A 51 -23.57 15.38 3.58
N SER A 52 -23.97 14.89 4.73
CA SER A 52 -25.24 14.21 4.94
C SER A 52 -26.15 15.00 5.90
N ASN A 53 -27.11 14.35 6.51
CA ASN A 53 -28.05 14.96 7.47
C ASN A 53 -27.72 14.55 8.92
N LYS A 54 -28.35 15.25 9.88
CA LYS A 54 -28.18 15.00 11.33
C LYS A 54 -28.45 13.54 11.78
N TYR A 55 -29.15 12.76 10.98
CA TYR A 55 -29.48 11.36 11.31
C TYR A 55 -28.38 10.39 10.83
N PHE A 56 -27.49 10.82 9.95
CA PHE A 56 -26.38 10.02 9.44
C PHE A 56 -25.34 9.72 10.53
N GLU A 57 -25.01 10.69 11.38
CA GLU A 57 -24.11 10.50 12.52
C GLU A 57 -24.49 9.33 13.42
N ALA A 58 -25.82 9.11 13.63
CA ALA A 58 -26.31 8.01 14.45
C ALA A 58 -26.03 6.63 13.82
N LYS A 59 -26.00 6.54 12.48
CA LYS A 59 -25.73 5.29 11.74
C LYS A 59 -24.25 4.91 11.73
N VAL A 60 -23.34 5.90 11.77
CA VAL A 60 -21.89 5.70 11.74
C VAL A 60 -21.33 5.27 13.11
N LYS A 61 -22.05 5.53 14.20
CA LYS A 61 -21.63 5.21 15.58
C LYS A 61 -21.43 3.70 15.86
N HIS A 62 -21.83 2.82 14.96
CA HIS A 62 -21.66 1.38 15.12
C HIS A 62 -20.26 0.86 14.75
N ILE A 63 -19.42 1.63 14.04
CA ILE A 63 -18.00 1.31 13.82
C ILE A 63 -17.14 2.23 14.67
N LYS A 64 -16.83 1.78 15.87
CA LYS A 64 -16.01 2.49 16.86
C LYS A 64 -14.60 1.96 16.87
N MET A 65 -13.81 2.08 15.81
CA MET A 65 -12.38 1.83 15.98
C MET A 65 -11.53 2.64 15.00
N LEU A 66 -11.23 3.85 15.42
CA LEU A 66 -9.98 4.46 15.00
C LEU A 66 -8.87 3.77 15.82
N PRO A 67 -7.99 2.98 15.20
CA PRO A 67 -6.86 2.40 15.93
C PRO A 67 -6.02 3.53 16.52
N LYS A 68 -5.76 3.48 17.82
CA LYS A 68 -4.88 4.44 18.50
C LYS A 68 -3.43 4.41 17.98
N ASN A 69 -3.09 3.44 17.13
CA ASN A 69 -1.75 3.18 16.59
C ASN A 69 -1.54 3.73 15.18
N LYS A 70 -2.20 4.85 14.82
CA LYS A 70 -1.94 5.50 13.53
C LYS A 70 -0.63 6.30 13.60
N PRO A 71 0.10 6.40 12.46
CA PRO A 71 1.34 7.17 12.42
C PRO A 71 1.12 8.64 12.81
N GLU A 72 2.12 9.26 13.45
CA GLU A 72 2.05 10.67 13.85
C GLU A 72 2.58 11.65 12.79
N ASN A 73 2.90 11.17 11.58
CA ASN A 73 3.42 12.06 10.53
C ASN A 73 2.33 13.01 10.03
N LYS A 74 2.29 14.20 10.62
CA LYS A 74 1.34 15.26 10.26
C LYS A 74 1.61 15.89 8.88
N GLN A 75 2.77 15.60 8.28
CA GLN A 75 3.17 16.12 6.96
C GLN A 75 2.64 15.25 5.79
N LEU A 76 1.89 14.19 6.08
CA LEU A 76 1.46 13.23 5.04
C LEU A 76 0.79 13.90 3.84
N PHE A 77 -0.19 14.78 4.07
CA PHE A 77 -0.90 15.44 2.96
C PHE A 77 0.01 16.38 2.19
N TYR A 78 0.82 17.17 2.89
CA TYR A 78 1.84 17.99 2.25
C TYR A 78 2.83 17.16 1.41
N THR A 79 3.24 16.01 1.94
CA THR A 79 4.12 15.08 1.20
C THR A 79 3.46 14.56 -0.07
N ILE A 80 2.17 14.23 -0.03
CA ILE A 80 1.41 13.79 -1.20
C ILE A 80 1.33 14.91 -2.22
N ASP A 81 0.99 16.14 -1.81
CA ASP A 81 0.89 17.30 -2.71
C ASP A 81 2.22 17.58 -3.44
N ILE A 82 3.35 17.56 -2.72
CA ILE A 82 4.68 17.75 -3.32
C ILE A 82 5.03 16.61 -4.27
N LEU A 83 4.69 15.36 -3.93
CA LEU A 83 4.94 14.22 -4.81
C LEU A 83 4.10 14.28 -6.08
N ASP A 84 2.82 14.66 -5.98
CA ASP A 84 1.93 14.83 -7.13
C ASP A 84 2.45 15.94 -8.06
N GLU A 85 2.90 17.07 -7.48
CA GLU A 85 3.53 18.15 -8.22
C GLU A 85 4.82 17.68 -8.92
N ALA A 86 5.68 16.96 -8.20
CA ALA A 86 6.96 16.45 -8.72
C ALA A 86 6.76 15.48 -9.89
N ILE A 87 5.81 14.53 -9.74
CA ILE A 87 5.45 13.55 -10.77
C ILE A 87 4.89 14.27 -12.01
N SER A 88 3.97 15.21 -11.80
CA SER A 88 3.33 15.97 -12.90
C SER A 88 4.30 16.85 -13.66
N LYS A 89 5.29 17.45 -12.97
CA LYS A 89 6.33 18.30 -13.56
C LYS A 89 7.57 17.53 -14.01
N GLU A 90 7.61 16.21 -13.81
CA GLU A 90 8.77 15.35 -14.09
C GLU A 90 10.05 15.88 -13.43
N LYS A 91 9.96 16.23 -12.13
CA LYS A 91 11.06 16.78 -11.32
C LYS A 91 11.46 15.81 -10.20
N GLN A 92 12.74 15.87 -9.83
CA GLN A 92 13.25 15.15 -8.68
C GLN A 92 12.72 15.73 -7.37
N VAL A 93 12.72 14.88 -6.34
CA VAL A 93 12.46 15.29 -4.95
C VAL A 93 13.63 14.90 -4.06
N LYS A 94 13.82 15.70 -3.00
CA LYS A 94 14.74 15.42 -1.90
C LYS A 94 13.94 15.23 -0.62
N PHE A 95 14.29 14.25 0.20
CA PHE A 95 13.64 14.03 1.50
C PHE A 95 14.54 13.27 2.49
N HIS A 96 14.13 13.25 3.75
CA HIS A 96 14.62 12.32 4.75
C HIS A 96 13.65 11.14 4.89
N TYR A 97 14.16 9.93 5.16
CA TYR A 97 13.32 8.75 5.36
C TYR A 97 13.41 8.26 6.78
N GLY A 98 12.24 8.08 7.42
CA GLY A 98 12.14 7.74 8.83
C GLY A 98 11.94 6.24 9.08
N LEU A 99 12.50 5.80 10.22
CA LEU A 99 12.19 4.50 10.83
C LEU A 99 11.63 4.71 12.24
N TYR A 100 10.68 3.88 12.64
CA TYR A 100 10.14 3.91 14.00
C TYR A 100 11.13 3.29 14.98
N GLY A 101 11.45 4.01 16.04
CA GLY A 101 12.19 3.50 17.19
C GLY A 101 11.30 2.76 18.18
N ALA A 102 11.93 2.18 19.22
CA ALA A 102 11.22 1.56 20.35
C ALA A 102 10.35 2.55 21.14
N ASP A 103 10.66 3.84 21.05
CA ASP A 103 9.88 4.96 21.59
C ASP A 103 8.60 5.27 20.79
N LYS A 104 8.35 4.49 19.71
CA LYS A 104 7.22 4.62 18.77
C LYS A 104 7.22 5.93 17.96
N LYS A 105 8.33 6.66 17.95
CA LYS A 105 8.50 7.88 17.15
C LYS A 105 9.26 7.59 15.86
N LEU A 106 8.99 8.42 14.86
CA LEU A 106 9.67 8.35 13.57
C LEU A 106 11.01 9.12 13.68
N HIS A 107 12.12 8.42 13.40
CA HIS A 107 13.47 8.98 13.43
C HIS A 107 14.08 8.92 12.02
N PRO A 108 14.70 10.01 11.53
CA PRO A 108 15.37 9.99 10.24
C PRO A 108 16.53 9.00 10.24
N GLN A 109 16.69 8.27 9.15
CA GLN A 109 17.83 7.38 8.96
C GLN A 109 19.13 8.16 8.92
N LYS A 110 20.19 7.57 9.49
CA LYS A 110 21.54 8.11 9.48
C LYS A 110 22.41 7.30 8.54
N SER A 111 23.34 7.98 7.88
CA SER A 111 24.43 7.37 7.12
C SER A 111 25.52 6.84 8.08
N SER A 112 26.50 6.12 7.52
CA SER A 112 27.58 5.51 8.30
C SER A 112 28.45 6.52 9.07
N ASP A 113 28.46 7.78 8.63
CA ASP A 113 29.14 8.91 9.31
C ASP A 113 28.28 9.58 10.41
N GLY A 114 27.09 9.05 10.69
CA GLY A 114 26.18 9.54 11.73
C GLY A 114 25.30 10.73 11.32
N LYS A 115 25.47 11.28 10.12
CA LYS A 115 24.63 12.36 9.59
C LYS A 115 23.26 11.84 9.13
N ILE A 116 22.25 12.70 9.15
CA ILE A 116 20.93 12.37 8.58
C ILE A 116 21.12 12.12 7.08
N ARG A 117 20.61 10.98 6.62
CA ARG A 117 20.69 10.59 5.22
C ARG A 117 19.66 11.31 4.38
N GLU A 118 20.12 12.05 3.37
CA GLU A 118 19.26 12.63 2.34
C GLU A 118 19.03 11.64 1.20
N TYR A 119 17.80 11.64 0.69
CA TYR A 119 17.36 10.83 -0.43
C TYR A 119 16.96 11.76 -1.57
N ILE A 120 17.71 11.75 -2.67
CA ILE A 120 17.39 12.46 -3.92
C ILE A 120 16.97 11.38 -4.91
N ILE A 121 15.73 11.46 -5.38
CA ILE A 121 15.12 10.42 -6.19
C ILE A 121 14.27 10.96 -7.33
N ASN A 122 14.02 10.11 -8.30
CA ASN A 122 13.13 10.31 -9.43
C ASN A 122 11.75 9.71 -9.09
N PRO A 123 10.73 10.49 -8.72
CA PRO A 123 9.39 9.98 -8.46
C PRO A 123 8.68 9.67 -9.77
N TYR A 124 8.00 8.51 -9.84
CA TYR A 124 7.25 8.12 -11.04
C TYR A 124 5.78 7.93 -10.78
N GLN A 125 5.40 7.38 -9.62
CA GLN A 125 4.01 7.10 -9.30
C GLN A 125 3.80 6.93 -7.79
N ILE A 126 2.61 7.33 -7.29
CA ILE A 126 2.12 6.94 -5.97
C ILE A 126 1.13 5.79 -6.15
N VAL A 127 1.26 4.73 -5.35
CA VAL A 127 0.36 3.58 -5.35
C VAL A 127 -0.23 3.34 -3.97
N ALA A 128 -1.51 2.99 -3.92
CA ALA A 128 -2.21 2.61 -2.69
C ALA A 128 -2.33 1.09 -2.62
N THR A 129 -1.70 0.47 -1.64
CA THR A 129 -1.80 -0.97 -1.40
C THR A 129 -1.62 -1.28 0.09
N ASN A 130 -2.20 -2.38 0.59
CA ASN A 130 -2.09 -2.82 1.97
C ASN A 130 -2.48 -1.74 3.01
N GLY A 131 -3.40 -0.84 2.65
CA GLY A 131 -3.84 0.29 3.47
C GLY A 131 -2.79 1.39 3.64
N ARG A 132 -1.83 1.51 2.71
CA ARG A 132 -0.76 2.52 2.72
C ARG A 132 -0.49 3.07 1.33
N TYR A 133 0.14 4.25 1.29
CA TYR A 133 0.71 4.80 0.07
C TYR A 133 2.20 4.46 -0.02
N TYR A 134 2.60 4.06 -1.23
CA TYR A 134 3.99 3.84 -1.61
C TYR A 134 4.35 4.73 -2.79
N LEU A 135 5.54 5.28 -2.75
CA LEU A 135 6.15 5.99 -3.85
C LEU A 135 7.00 5.01 -4.65
N VAL A 136 6.64 4.80 -5.91
CA VAL A 136 7.46 4.07 -6.88
C VAL A 136 8.43 5.07 -7.51
N CYS A 137 9.71 4.83 -7.36
CA CYS A 137 10.76 5.78 -7.73
C CYS A 137 12.05 5.07 -8.16
N ASN A 138 13.07 5.85 -8.50
CA ASN A 138 14.40 5.37 -8.86
C ASN A 138 15.46 6.34 -8.35
N TYR A 139 16.66 5.83 -8.11
CA TYR A 139 17.88 6.65 -7.92
C TYR A 139 18.61 6.82 -9.23
N ASP A 140 19.14 8.01 -9.51
CA ASP A 140 19.89 8.27 -10.74
C ASP A 140 21.02 7.28 -10.99
N LYS A 141 21.67 6.86 -9.94
CA LYS A 141 22.85 5.99 -10.02
C LYS A 141 22.50 4.52 -10.30
N TYR A 142 21.22 4.13 -10.21
CA TYR A 142 20.75 2.75 -10.43
C TYR A 142 19.72 2.71 -11.55
N ASP A 143 19.51 1.54 -12.14
CA ASP A 143 18.51 1.33 -13.20
C ASP A 143 17.26 0.60 -12.71
N ASN A 144 17.22 0.18 -11.46
CA ASN A 144 16.07 -0.50 -10.85
C ASN A 144 15.12 0.46 -10.13
N LEU A 145 13.89 0.02 -9.93
CA LEU A 145 12.90 0.71 -9.10
C LEU A 145 13.15 0.49 -7.62
N SER A 146 12.68 1.45 -6.83
CA SER A 146 12.59 1.39 -5.37
C SER A 146 11.21 1.85 -4.92
N ASN A 147 10.76 1.31 -3.78
CA ASN A 147 9.47 1.63 -3.20
C ASN A 147 9.64 2.24 -1.82
N TYR A 148 9.12 3.45 -1.59
CA TYR A 148 9.16 4.12 -0.29
C TYR A 148 7.76 4.31 0.25
N ARG A 149 7.53 4.00 1.52
CA ARG A 149 6.28 4.34 2.21
C ARG A 149 6.19 5.85 2.37
N VAL A 150 5.11 6.45 1.85
CA VAL A 150 4.90 7.90 1.87
C VAL A 150 4.76 8.44 3.30
N ASP A 151 4.14 7.68 4.21
CA ASP A 151 3.98 8.04 5.61
C ASP A 151 5.31 8.09 6.41
N ARG A 152 6.43 7.63 5.82
CA ARG A 152 7.77 7.70 6.41
C ARG A 152 8.67 8.76 5.77
N ILE A 153 8.17 9.46 4.77
CA ILE A 153 8.89 10.58 4.13
C ILE A 153 8.77 11.80 5.04
N MET A 154 9.89 12.46 5.29
CA MET A 154 10.02 13.64 6.15
C MET A 154 10.75 14.73 5.37
N ASP A 155 10.39 15.98 5.61
CA ASP A 155 11.10 17.17 5.09
C ASP A 155 11.30 17.13 3.56
N ILE A 156 10.20 16.81 2.83
CA ILE A 156 10.26 16.69 1.38
C ILE A 156 10.39 18.06 0.70
N GLU A 157 11.24 18.13 -0.32
CA GLU A 157 11.46 19.31 -1.15
C GLU A 157 11.38 18.93 -2.63
N LEU A 158 10.69 19.74 -3.43
CA LEU A 158 10.72 19.68 -4.90
C LEU A 158 12.03 20.28 -5.41
N LEU A 159 12.72 19.59 -6.31
CA LEU A 159 13.95 20.08 -6.95
C LEU A 159 13.66 20.56 -8.39
N ASP A 160 14.51 21.45 -8.90
CA ASP A 160 14.42 21.89 -10.30
C ASP A 160 15.00 20.88 -11.31
N THR A 161 15.71 19.86 -10.80
CA THR A 161 16.35 18.82 -11.61
C THR A 161 15.29 17.92 -12.25
N PRO A 162 15.35 17.68 -13.58
CA PRO A 162 14.46 16.73 -14.24
C PRO A 162 14.68 15.29 -13.76
N VAL A 163 13.63 14.48 -13.80
CA VAL A 163 13.74 13.04 -13.49
C VAL A 163 14.50 12.29 -14.57
N LYS A 164 15.12 11.18 -14.19
CA LYS A 164 15.67 10.19 -15.13
C LYS A 164 14.51 9.66 -16.01
N PRO A 165 14.65 9.68 -17.36
CA PRO A 165 13.60 9.18 -18.25
C PRO A 165 13.25 7.73 -17.97
N LYS A 166 11.94 7.40 -17.98
CA LYS A 166 11.44 6.02 -17.74
C LYS A 166 12.07 4.99 -18.66
N SER A 167 12.41 5.37 -19.91
CA SER A 167 13.11 4.52 -20.87
C SER A 167 14.51 4.03 -20.42
N LYS A 168 15.08 4.66 -19.38
CA LYS A 168 16.36 4.27 -18.78
C LYS A 168 16.21 3.55 -17.45
N VAL A 169 15.00 3.18 -17.07
CA VAL A 169 14.70 2.52 -15.79
C VAL A 169 14.09 1.15 -16.06
N HIS A 170 14.77 0.12 -15.55
CA HIS A 170 14.37 -1.25 -15.79
C HIS A 170 12.97 -1.56 -15.21
N GLY A 171 12.12 -2.13 -16.06
CA GLY A 171 10.76 -2.52 -15.73
C GLY A 171 9.69 -1.47 -15.99
N ILE A 172 10.08 -0.23 -16.41
CA ILE A 172 9.15 0.84 -16.80
C ILE A 172 9.53 1.54 -18.10
N GLU A 173 10.34 0.90 -18.92
CA GLU A 173 10.86 1.45 -20.19
C GLU A 173 9.74 1.90 -21.13
N HIS A 174 8.59 1.22 -21.09
CA HIS A 174 7.40 1.49 -21.90
C HIS A 174 6.22 2.07 -21.09
N GLY A 175 6.51 2.53 -19.88
CA GLY A 175 5.52 2.99 -18.90
C GLY A 175 5.39 2.01 -17.74
N LEU A 176 4.86 2.50 -16.61
CA LEU A 176 4.62 1.69 -15.42
C LEU A 176 3.24 1.01 -15.53
N ASP A 177 3.23 -0.30 -15.69
CA ASP A 177 2.03 -1.12 -15.51
C ASP A 177 1.82 -1.34 -14.01
N LEU A 178 0.94 -0.53 -13.42
CA LEU A 178 0.66 -0.53 -11.99
C LEU A 178 0.09 -1.86 -11.51
N SER A 179 -0.85 -2.45 -12.26
CA SER A 179 -1.50 -3.70 -11.89
C SER A 179 -0.45 -4.82 -11.77
N LYS A 180 0.39 -4.93 -12.79
CA LYS A 180 1.50 -5.88 -12.81
C LYS A 180 2.54 -5.60 -11.72
N HIS A 181 2.92 -4.33 -11.52
CA HIS A 181 3.87 -3.96 -10.47
C HIS A 181 3.36 -4.36 -9.08
N MET A 182 2.08 -4.12 -8.79
CA MET A 182 1.48 -4.44 -7.50
C MET A 182 1.32 -5.96 -7.29
N SER A 183 0.94 -6.72 -8.31
CA SER A 183 0.83 -8.19 -8.22
C SER A 183 2.19 -8.88 -8.07
N GLU A 184 3.25 -8.30 -8.64
CA GLU A 184 4.61 -8.80 -8.48
C GLU A 184 5.26 -8.37 -7.14
N HIS A 185 4.83 -7.24 -6.52
CA HIS A 185 5.42 -6.67 -5.29
C HIS A 185 4.37 -6.60 -4.16
N ILE A 186 3.92 -7.77 -3.70
CA ILE A 186 2.79 -7.89 -2.74
C ILE A 186 3.03 -7.21 -1.39
N TYR A 187 4.27 -7.02 -0.97
CA TYR A 187 4.68 -6.25 0.21
C TYR A 187 5.49 -5.00 -0.12
N MET A 188 5.63 -4.68 -1.42
CA MET A 188 6.37 -3.53 -1.93
C MET A 188 7.86 -3.53 -1.54
N PHE A 189 8.50 -4.69 -1.42
CA PHE A 189 9.95 -4.76 -1.27
C PHE A 189 10.68 -4.46 -2.60
N ASP A 190 11.84 -3.85 -2.46
CA ASP A 190 12.75 -3.65 -3.60
C ASP A 190 13.42 -4.96 -4.01
N GLY A 191 13.67 -5.11 -5.30
CA GLY A 191 14.38 -6.26 -5.83
C GLY A 191 13.76 -6.77 -7.14
N LYS A 192 14.30 -7.88 -7.63
CA LYS A 192 13.83 -8.51 -8.87
C LYS A 192 12.61 -9.38 -8.61
N SER A 193 11.73 -9.43 -9.62
CA SER A 193 10.65 -10.41 -9.69
C SER A 193 11.10 -11.63 -10.47
N VAL A 194 10.76 -12.81 -9.97
CA VAL A 194 11.08 -14.11 -10.58
C VAL A 194 9.82 -14.94 -10.77
N VAL A 195 9.84 -15.82 -11.75
CA VAL A 195 8.78 -16.82 -11.91
C VAL A 195 8.97 -17.87 -10.82
N THR A 196 8.01 -17.95 -9.91
CA THR A 196 8.00 -18.89 -8.79
C THR A 196 6.93 -19.93 -8.99
N GLN A 197 7.28 -21.19 -8.69
CA GLN A 197 6.32 -22.28 -8.63
C GLN A 197 6.24 -22.83 -7.21
N PHE A 198 5.03 -23.06 -6.73
CA PHE A 198 4.79 -23.60 -5.40
C PHE A 198 3.54 -24.48 -5.36
N VAL A 199 3.52 -25.45 -4.45
CA VAL A 199 2.32 -26.24 -4.13
C VAL A 199 1.63 -25.60 -2.94
N ALA A 200 0.33 -25.47 -3.01
CA ALA A 200 -0.52 -24.92 -1.97
C ALA A 200 -1.70 -25.84 -1.66
N GLU A 201 -2.20 -25.78 -0.44
CA GLU A 201 -3.47 -26.38 -0.05
C GLU A 201 -4.63 -25.59 -0.66
N LYS A 202 -5.67 -26.29 -1.18
CA LYS A 202 -6.74 -25.63 -1.96
C LYS A 202 -7.59 -24.66 -1.14
N PHE A 203 -7.69 -24.81 0.14
CA PHE A 203 -8.50 -23.93 0.98
C PHE A 203 -7.92 -22.51 1.10
N ILE A 204 -6.64 -22.28 0.72
CA ILE A 204 -6.03 -20.94 0.68
C ILE A 204 -6.05 -20.29 -0.72
N ILE A 205 -6.81 -20.84 -1.70
CA ILE A 205 -6.86 -20.26 -3.06
C ILE A 205 -7.34 -18.81 -3.03
N SER A 206 -8.30 -18.45 -2.18
CA SER A 206 -8.76 -17.06 -2.04
C SER A 206 -7.62 -16.15 -1.59
N ASP A 207 -6.83 -16.56 -0.60
CA ASP A 207 -5.66 -15.79 -0.15
C ASP A 207 -4.62 -15.66 -1.28
N ILE A 208 -4.41 -16.71 -2.09
CA ILE A 208 -3.50 -16.66 -3.24
C ILE A 208 -3.97 -15.60 -4.25
N LEU A 209 -5.25 -15.59 -4.58
CA LEU A 209 -5.83 -14.60 -5.52
C LEU A 209 -5.78 -13.19 -4.93
N ASP A 210 -6.03 -13.03 -3.64
CA ASP A 210 -5.97 -11.73 -2.95
C ASP A 210 -4.55 -11.13 -2.97
N TYR A 211 -3.51 -11.95 -2.87
CA TYR A 211 -2.12 -11.48 -2.88
C TYR A 211 -1.52 -11.35 -4.29
N PHE A 212 -1.73 -12.33 -5.17
CA PHE A 212 -1.04 -12.41 -6.45
C PHE A 212 -1.92 -12.00 -7.65
N GLY A 213 -3.23 -11.78 -7.43
CA GLY A 213 -4.18 -11.42 -8.50
C GLY A 213 -4.51 -12.59 -9.43
N ASP A 214 -5.18 -12.27 -10.54
CA ASP A 214 -5.73 -13.26 -11.47
C ASP A 214 -4.70 -13.81 -12.47
N ASP A 215 -3.49 -13.24 -12.53
CA ASP A 215 -2.43 -13.66 -13.45
C ASP A 215 -1.73 -14.98 -13.06
N VAL A 216 -2.11 -15.55 -11.91
CA VAL A 216 -1.57 -16.84 -11.45
C VAL A 216 -2.05 -17.98 -12.32
N LYS A 217 -1.19 -19.00 -12.53
CA LYS A 217 -1.54 -20.21 -13.25
C LYS A 217 -1.65 -21.38 -12.29
N PHE A 218 -2.81 -22.04 -12.32
CA PHE A 218 -3.07 -23.26 -11.56
C PHE A 218 -2.84 -24.49 -12.43
N THR A 219 -2.10 -25.47 -11.92
CA THR A 219 -1.81 -26.75 -12.58
C THR A 219 -1.76 -27.88 -11.55
N ASN A 220 -1.73 -29.13 -12.02
CA ASN A 220 -1.57 -30.33 -11.19
C ASN A 220 -2.54 -30.36 -9.99
N GLU A 221 -3.82 -30.06 -10.26
CA GLU A 221 -4.86 -30.08 -9.23
C GLU A 221 -5.12 -31.49 -8.75
N THR A 222 -5.12 -31.67 -7.44
CA THR A 222 -5.52 -32.89 -6.73
C THR A 222 -6.76 -32.61 -5.89
N LYS A 223 -7.20 -33.59 -5.07
CA LYS A 223 -8.30 -33.37 -4.13
C LYS A 223 -8.03 -32.20 -3.17
N ASP A 224 -6.83 -32.12 -2.61
CA ASP A 224 -6.52 -31.21 -1.50
C ASP A 224 -5.46 -30.15 -1.86
N LYS A 225 -4.70 -30.33 -2.95
CA LYS A 225 -3.56 -29.49 -3.33
C LYS A 225 -3.61 -29.05 -4.78
N ILE A 226 -2.92 -27.93 -5.04
CA ILE A 226 -2.78 -27.35 -6.37
C ILE A 226 -1.37 -26.77 -6.53
N THR A 227 -0.82 -26.86 -7.72
CA THR A 227 0.44 -26.19 -8.08
C THR A 227 0.14 -24.82 -8.68
N VAL A 228 0.79 -23.81 -8.16
CA VAL A 228 0.63 -22.40 -8.56
C VAL A 228 1.92 -21.91 -9.20
N THR A 229 1.78 -21.16 -10.29
CA THR A 229 2.89 -20.42 -10.90
C THR A 229 2.54 -18.94 -10.90
N ALA A 230 3.39 -18.13 -10.29
CA ALA A 230 3.25 -16.67 -10.21
C ALA A 230 4.60 -15.99 -10.48
N LYS A 231 4.57 -14.78 -11.04
CA LYS A 231 5.74 -13.92 -11.08
C LYS A 231 5.68 -12.96 -9.90
N VAL A 232 6.69 -12.98 -9.04
CA VAL A 232 6.68 -12.25 -7.77
C VAL A 232 8.10 -11.86 -7.34
N ASN A 233 8.21 -10.75 -6.63
CA ASN A 233 9.47 -10.33 -6.00
C ASN A 233 9.99 -11.41 -5.05
N GLU A 234 11.30 -11.72 -5.12
CA GLU A 234 11.88 -12.81 -4.32
C GLU A 234 11.71 -12.60 -2.80
N LYS A 235 11.89 -11.38 -2.32
CA LYS A 235 11.75 -11.05 -0.89
C LYS A 235 10.29 -11.14 -0.43
N ASP A 236 9.37 -10.68 -1.28
CA ASP A 236 7.94 -10.74 -1.02
C ASP A 236 7.49 -12.19 -0.94
N MET A 237 7.89 -13.03 -1.92
CA MET A 237 7.56 -14.46 -1.92
C MET A 237 8.12 -15.17 -0.70
N ARG A 238 9.36 -14.85 -0.32
CA ARG A 238 10.00 -15.43 0.87
C ARG A 238 9.19 -15.13 2.14
N LEU A 239 8.78 -13.87 2.35
CA LEU A 239 7.97 -13.50 3.51
C LEU A 239 6.58 -14.14 3.47
N TRP A 240 5.94 -14.15 2.30
CA TRP A 240 4.63 -14.77 2.13
C TRP A 240 4.69 -16.30 2.39
N ALA A 241 5.70 -16.98 1.87
CA ALA A 241 5.89 -18.40 2.11
C ALA A 241 6.10 -18.74 3.61
N PHE A 242 6.70 -17.83 4.39
CA PHE A 242 6.77 -17.96 5.85
C PHE A 242 5.41 -17.84 6.52
N GLN A 243 4.60 -16.89 6.09
CA GLN A 243 3.26 -16.69 6.63
C GLN A 243 2.37 -17.93 6.42
N TYR A 244 2.57 -18.63 5.31
CA TYR A 244 1.83 -19.84 4.94
C TYR A 244 2.70 -21.12 4.99
N ALA A 245 3.70 -21.16 5.86
CA ALA A 245 4.70 -22.26 5.88
C ALA A 245 4.12 -23.65 6.07
N LEU A 246 2.96 -23.78 6.72
CA LEU A 246 2.27 -25.06 6.91
C LEU A 246 1.42 -25.48 5.69
N GLN A 247 1.03 -24.53 4.82
CA GLN A 247 0.11 -24.74 3.71
C GLN A 247 0.79 -24.70 2.34
N VAL A 248 2.02 -24.14 2.29
CA VAL A 248 2.71 -23.83 1.04
C VAL A 248 4.10 -24.46 1.02
N LYS A 249 4.48 -25.01 -0.13
CA LYS A 249 5.85 -25.44 -0.41
C LYS A 249 6.33 -24.82 -1.72
N VAL A 250 7.30 -23.95 -1.66
CA VAL A 250 7.98 -23.40 -2.85
C VAL A 250 8.83 -24.49 -3.51
N LEU A 251 8.72 -24.60 -4.83
CA LEU A 251 9.39 -25.60 -5.65
C LEU A 251 10.52 -25.00 -6.50
N SER A 252 10.35 -23.75 -6.98
CA SER A 252 11.33 -23.05 -7.80
C SER A 252 11.19 -21.53 -7.67
N PRO A 253 12.26 -20.73 -7.92
CA PRO A 253 13.61 -21.18 -8.30
C PRO A 253 14.36 -21.81 -7.09
N GLN A 254 15.36 -22.63 -7.37
CA GLN A 254 16.09 -23.37 -6.31
C GLN A 254 16.77 -22.44 -5.30
N SER A 255 17.30 -21.28 -5.75
CA SER A 255 17.89 -20.27 -4.85
C SER A 255 16.91 -19.81 -3.77
N LEU A 256 15.66 -19.52 -4.17
CA LEU A 256 14.62 -19.12 -3.22
C LEU A 256 14.21 -20.25 -2.27
N VAL A 257 14.15 -21.48 -2.79
CA VAL A 257 13.88 -22.68 -1.95
C VAL A 257 14.95 -22.85 -0.88
N ASP A 258 16.23 -22.67 -1.25
CA ASP A 258 17.35 -22.84 -0.31
C ASP A 258 17.39 -21.72 0.74
N GLU A 259 17.07 -20.47 0.35
CA GLU A 259 16.90 -19.36 1.30
C GLU A 259 15.78 -19.62 2.30
N ILE A 260 14.60 -20.06 1.81
CA ILE A 260 13.45 -20.37 2.69
C ILE A 260 13.79 -21.52 3.65
N LYS A 261 14.45 -22.58 3.17
CA LYS A 261 14.90 -23.68 4.05
C LYS A 261 15.86 -23.20 5.13
N GLY A 262 16.84 -22.37 4.76
CA GLY A 262 17.80 -21.81 5.71
C GLY A 262 17.13 -20.94 6.77
N ASP A 263 16.13 -20.16 6.37
CA ASP A 263 15.36 -19.34 7.30
C ASP A 263 14.51 -20.18 8.26
N LEU A 264 13.83 -21.21 7.74
CA LEU A 264 13.03 -22.12 8.56
C LEU A 264 13.90 -22.83 9.60
N ALA A 265 15.11 -23.29 9.20
CA ALA A 265 16.06 -23.87 10.14
C ALA A 265 16.43 -22.88 11.26
N ARG A 266 16.82 -21.63 10.87
CA ARG A 266 17.11 -20.57 11.86
C ARG A 266 15.91 -20.23 12.75
N ALA A 267 14.69 -20.34 12.22
CA ALA A 267 13.49 -20.11 13.01
C ALA A 267 13.30 -21.22 14.04
N VAL A 268 13.49 -22.48 13.67
CA VAL A 268 13.42 -23.63 14.59
C VAL A 268 14.49 -23.53 15.69
N ASP A 269 15.73 -23.18 15.31
CA ASP A 269 16.84 -23.02 16.26
C ASP A 269 16.50 -22.04 17.39
N LYS A 270 15.83 -20.92 17.08
CA LYS A 270 15.40 -19.94 18.10
C LYS A 270 14.42 -20.46 19.15
N TYR A 271 13.69 -21.53 18.85
CA TYR A 271 12.77 -22.17 19.79
C TYR A 271 13.39 -23.42 20.46
N SER A 272 14.59 -23.82 20.04
CA SER A 272 15.34 -24.96 20.59
C SER A 272 16.44 -24.53 21.57
N GLU A 273 16.77 -23.22 21.61
CA GLU A 273 17.69 -22.62 22.58
C GLU A 273 16.91 -22.35 23.89
N GLU A 274 16.77 -23.38 24.76
CA GLU A 274 16.42 -23.27 26.19
C GLU A 274 17.61 -23.66 27.06
#